data_7289be4b97601884f3306dd15d54c4bf
#
_entry.id   7289be4b97601884f3306dd15d54c4bf
#
_cell.length_a   1.000
_cell.length_b   1.000
_cell.length_c   1.000
_cell.angle_alpha   90.00
_cell.angle_beta   90.00
_cell.angle_gamma   90.00
#
_symmetry.space_group_name_H-M   'P 1'
#
loop_
_entity.id
_entity.type
_entity.pdbx_description
1 polymer ?
#
loop_
_entity_poly.entity_id
_entity_poly.type
_entity_poly.pdbx_seq_one_letter_code
_entity_poly.pdbx_strand_id
1 'polypeptide(L)'
;QEAFIYADIVKPILETRCYGCHGPNKQKGKLRLDAPNFILTGGKEGQIIIAGKPDESNLVERILLSKESKDHMPPIEKSQLSKQDLDLLHWWVSTGADFTKKVKELPQTAKIKPALLALQTGEVKEETKLSDIPAQPVEKADGKIIQQLTERGVALLPVAKNNNYLSANFVAVD
;
A
#
# COMPACT_ATOMS: atom_id res chain seq x y z
N GLN A 1 -19.87 0.92 -10.40
CA GLN A 1 -18.54 0.97 -11.00
C GLN A 1 -18.38 -0.17 -12.00
N GLU A 2 -17.90 0.16 -13.20
CA GLU A 2 -17.58 -0.83 -14.24
C GLU A 2 -16.20 -1.49 -14.00
N ALA A 3 -15.43 -1.01 -13.01
CA ALA A 3 -14.12 -1.53 -12.64
C ALA A 3 -14.21 -2.99 -12.17
N PHE A 4 -13.23 -3.79 -12.58
CA PHE A 4 -13.05 -5.16 -12.09
C PHE A 4 -12.35 -5.14 -10.73
N ILE A 5 -12.87 -5.89 -9.75
CA ILE A 5 -12.34 -5.89 -8.40
C ILE A 5 -10.85 -6.29 -8.34
N TYR A 6 -10.48 -7.34 -9.07
CA TYR A 6 -9.10 -7.80 -9.06
C TYR A 6 -8.20 -6.93 -9.94
N ALA A 7 -8.54 -6.76 -11.22
CA ALA A 7 -7.64 -6.14 -12.20
C ALA A 7 -7.39 -4.66 -11.90
N ASP A 8 -8.44 -3.92 -11.49
CA ASP A 8 -8.38 -2.47 -11.35
C ASP A 8 -8.14 -2.00 -9.89
N ILE A 9 -8.32 -2.89 -8.90
CA ILE A 9 -8.20 -2.52 -7.48
C ILE A 9 -7.16 -3.38 -6.76
N VAL A 10 -7.35 -4.70 -6.69
CA VAL A 10 -6.50 -5.58 -5.89
C VAL A 10 -5.11 -5.72 -6.49
N LYS A 11 -5.02 -5.97 -7.80
CA LYS A 11 -3.73 -6.16 -8.48
C LYS A 11 -2.80 -4.96 -8.33
N PRO A 12 -3.20 -3.70 -8.52
CA PRO A 12 -2.34 -2.53 -8.27
C PRO A 12 -1.82 -2.45 -6.84
N ILE A 13 -2.61 -2.81 -5.83
CA ILE A 13 -2.16 -2.87 -4.44
C ILE A 13 -1.08 -3.93 -4.26
N LEU A 14 -1.32 -5.16 -4.76
CA LEU A 14 -0.35 -6.25 -4.68
C LEU A 14 0.94 -5.91 -5.44
N GLU A 15 0.83 -5.29 -6.61
CA GLU A 15 1.96 -4.89 -7.44
C GLU A 15 2.87 -3.90 -6.72
N THR A 16 2.30 -2.89 -6.10
CA THR A 16 3.06 -1.84 -5.43
C THR A 16 3.61 -2.24 -4.06
N ARG A 17 2.94 -3.15 -3.34
CA ARG A 17 3.26 -3.48 -1.95
C ARG A 17 3.86 -4.87 -1.75
N CYS A 18 3.59 -5.83 -2.65
CA CYS A 18 3.88 -7.24 -2.43
C CYS A 18 4.85 -7.85 -3.45
N TYR A 19 4.77 -7.46 -4.75
CA TYR A 19 5.55 -8.10 -5.82
C TYR A 19 7.07 -7.98 -5.65
N GLY A 20 7.56 -6.96 -4.95
CA GLY A 20 8.98 -6.82 -4.65
C GLY A 20 9.58 -8.02 -3.87
N CYS A 21 8.73 -8.79 -3.18
CA CYS A 21 9.12 -9.99 -2.44
C CYS A 21 8.37 -11.26 -2.88
N HIS A 22 7.18 -11.12 -3.45
CA HIS A 22 6.27 -12.20 -3.84
C HIS A 22 5.85 -12.06 -5.32
N GLY A 23 6.81 -11.87 -6.19
CA GLY A 23 6.63 -11.70 -7.64
C GLY A 23 7.48 -12.68 -8.45
N PRO A 24 7.60 -12.47 -9.77
CA PRO A 24 8.32 -13.38 -10.65
C PRO A 24 9.82 -13.46 -10.32
N ASN A 25 10.44 -12.34 -9.92
CA ASN A 25 11.88 -12.24 -9.65
C ASN A 25 12.27 -12.68 -8.24
N LYS A 26 11.35 -12.66 -7.29
CA LYS A 26 11.58 -13.01 -5.89
C LYS A 26 10.35 -13.66 -5.30
N GLN A 27 10.52 -14.85 -4.73
CA GLN A 27 9.43 -15.70 -4.25
C GLN A 27 9.68 -16.11 -2.80
N LYS A 28 9.70 -15.11 -1.89
CA LYS A 28 9.84 -15.40 -0.44
C LYS A 28 8.70 -16.31 0.01
N GLY A 29 9.03 -17.37 0.76
CA GLY A 29 8.07 -18.36 1.20
C GLY A 29 7.46 -19.20 0.05
N LYS A 30 8.11 -19.26 -1.13
CA LYS A 30 7.59 -19.89 -2.36
C LYS A 30 6.24 -19.31 -2.81
N LEU A 31 5.93 -18.09 -2.37
CA LEU A 31 4.68 -17.40 -2.66
C LEU A 31 4.86 -16.42 -3.83
N ARG A 32 3.91 -16.46 -4.76
CA ARG A 32 3.76 -15.48 -5.84
C ARG A 32 2.36 -14.86 -5.79
N LEU A 33 2.29 -13.55 -5.98
CA LEU A 33 1.04 -12.77 -5.96
C LEU A 33 0.75 -12.04 -7.28
N ASP A 34 1.58 -12.25 -8.28
CA ASP A 34 1.57 -11.55 -9.56
C ASP A 34 0.57 -12.12 -10.59
N ALA A 35 -0.06 -13.25 -10.30
CA ALA A 35 -1.14 -13.78 -11.12
C ALA A 35 -2.14 -14.62 -10.31
N PRO A 36 -3.43 -14.68 -10.73
CA PRO A 36 -4.48 -15.41 -10.02
C PRO A 36 -4.16 -16.87 -9.71
N ASN A 37 -3.60 -17.60 -10.66
CA ASN A 37 -3.24 -19.00 -10.49
C ASN A 37 -2.20 -19.20 -9.38
N PHE A 38 -1.23 -18.30 -9.22
CA PHE A 38 -0.23 -18.37 -8.18
C PHE A 38 -0.81 -17.98 -6.80
N ILE A 39 -1.71 -17.00 -6.76
CA ILE A 39 -2.41 -16.61 -5.55
C ILE A 39 -3.24 -17.79 -5.02
N LEU A 40 -3.96 -18.49 -5.91
CA LEU A 40 -4.76 -19.66 -5.58
C LEU A 40 -3.90 -20.86 -5.15
N THR A 41 -2.72 -21.04 -5.74
CA THR A 41 -1.77 -22.08 -5.35
C THR A 41 -1.24 -21.85 -3.93
N GLY A 42 -1.01 -20.57 -3.56
CA GLY A 42 -0.41 -20.21 -2.28
C GLY A 42 1.10 -20.37 -2.22
N GLY A 43 1.63 -20.49 -1.02
CA GLY A 43 3.06 -20.61 -0.75
C GLY A 43 3.46 -21.89 -0.04
N LYS A 44 4.63 -21.91 0.59
CA LYS A 44 5.15 -23.08 1.31
C LYS A 44 4.25 -23.54 2.47
N GLU A 45 3.43 -22.63 3.00
CA GLU A 45 2.50 -22.88 4.11
C GLU A 45 1.07 -23.20 3.62
N GLY A 46 0.89 -23.36 2.30
CA GLY A 46 -0.40 -23.67 1.69
C GLY A 46 -1.12 -22.43 1.17
N GLN A 47 -2.46 -22.54 1.09
CA GLN A 47 -3.30 -21.45 0.60
C GLN A 47 -3.24 -20.24 1.54
N ILE A 48 -3.21 -19.06 0.94
CA ILE A 48 -3.14 -17.79 1.66
C ILE A 48 -4.47 -17.06 1.71
N ILE A 49 -5.44 -17.50 0.93
CA ILE A 49 -6.79 -16.92 0.85
C ILE A 49 -7.81 -18.03 0.98
N ILE A 50 -8.77 -17.86 1.88
CA ILE A 50 -9.97 -18.66 1.99
C ILE A 50 -11.15 -17.77 1.58
N ALA A 51 -11.74 -18.06 0.43
CA ALA A 51 -12.78 -17.24 -0.17
C ALA A 51 -13.98 -17.04 0.78
N GLY A 52 -14.37 -15.80 1.02
CA GLY A 52 -15.45 -15.44 1.95
C GLY A 52 -15.07 -15.43 3.42
N LYS A 53 -13.81 -15.80 3.77
CA LYS A 53 -13.35 -15.92 5.15
C LYS A 53 -12.06 -15.12 5.37
N PRO A 54 -12.12 -13.81 5.49
CA PRO A 54 -10.94 -12.97 5.66
C PRO A 54 -10.17 -13.31 6.93
N ASP A 55 -10.85 -13.60 8.05
CA ASP A 55 -10.21 -13.89 9.34
C ASP A 55 -9.48 -15.25 9.37
N GLU A 56 -9.79 -16.16 8.43
CA GLU A 56 -9.11 -17.44 8.25
C GLU A 56 -8.05 -17.38 7.12
N SER A 57 -7.90 -16.24 6.49
CA SER A 57 -7.00 -16.04 5.34
C SER A 57 -5.64 -15.49 5.79
N ASN A 58 -4.57 -16.26 5.62
CA ASN A 58 -3.21 -15.89 6.01
C ASN A 58 -2.74 -14.55 5.41
N LEU A 59 -3.18 -14.23 4.19
CA LEU A 59 -2.94 -12.92 3.57
C LEU A 59 -3.50 -11.79 4.45
N VAL A 60 -4.75 -11.89 4.89
CA VAL A 60 -5.43 -10.87 5.69
C VAL A 60 -4.84 -10.83 7.09
N GLU A 61 -4.62 -11.98 7.72
CA GLU A 61 -3.97 -12.08 9.03
C GLU A 61 -2.64 -11.31 9.04
N ARG A 62 -1.74 -11.62 8.12
CA ARG A 62 -0.39 -11.02 8.10
C ARG A 62 -0.38 -9.52 7.84
N ILE A 63 -1.28 -8.99 7.04
CA ILE A 63 -1.36 -7.54 6.80
C ILE A 63 -2.01 -6.77 7.96
N LEU A 64 -2.73 -7.46 8.85
CA LEU A 64 -3.39 -6.88 10.03
C LEU A 64 -2.61 -7.09 11.33
N LEU A 65 -1.55 -7.91 11.34
CA LEU A 65 -0.67 -8.06 12.49
C LEU A 65 -0.09 -6.70 12.93
N SER A 66 0.30 -6.60 14.21
CA SER A 66 1.07 -5.45 14.69
C SER A 66 2.34 -5.29 13.86
N LYS A 67 2.73 -4.04 13.56
CA LYS A 67 3.93 -3.71 12.78
C LYS A 67 5.23 -4.20 13.45
N GLU A 68 5.21 -4.41 14.75
CA GLU A 68 6.33 -4.99 15.54
C GLU A 68 6.44 -6.50 15.36
N SER A 69 5.43 -7.16 14.83
CA SER A 69 5.47 -8.59 14.57
C SER A 69 6.42 -8.89 13.40
N LYS A 70 7.32 -9.87 13.59
CA LYS A 70 8.18 -10.38 12.51
C LYS A 70 7.42 -11.00 11.35
N ASP A 71 6.17 -11.38 11.57
CA ASP A 71 5.28 -12.00 10.59
C ASP A 71 4.37 -10.99 9.90
N HIS A 72 4.42 -9.70 10.32
CA HIS A 72 3.69 -8.62 9.64
C HIS A 72 4.15 -8.46 8.18
N MET A 73 3.19 -8.23 7.29
CA MET A 73 3.46 -7.99 5.86
C MET A 73 2.75 -6.71 5.37
N PRO A 74 3.46 -5.85 4.64
CA PRO A 74 4.90 -5.89 4.35
C PRO A 74 5.75 -5.69 5.62
N PRO A 75 7.02 -6.19 5.65
CA PRO A 75 7.93 -5.91 6.75
C PRO A 75 8.03 -4.40 7.03
N ILE A 76 8.25 -4.01 8.29
CA ILE A 76 8.14 -2.61 8.73
C ILE A 76 9.06 -1.64 7.98
N GLU A 77 10.20 -2.11 7.48
CA GLU A 77 11.14 -1.32 6.68
C GLU A 77 10.68 -1.09 5.23
N LYS A 78 9.56 -1.67 4.83
CA LYS A 78 8.96 -1.51 3.49
C LYS A 78 7.77 -0.54 3.54
N SER A 79 7.38 -0.02 2.36
CA SER A 79 6.18 0.80 2.22
C SER A 79 4.96 0.03 2.71
N GLN A 80 4.31 0.56 3.73
CA GLN A 80 3.16 -0.06 4.37
C GLN A 80 1.88 0.14 3.56
N LEU A 81 0.91 -0.76 3.76
CA LEU A 81 -0.44 -0.61 3.23
C LEU A 81 -1.14 0.57 3.91
N SER A 82 -1.86 1.37 3.13
CA SER A 82 -2.77 2.36 3.69
C SER A 82 -3.99 1.68 4.33
N LYS A 83 -4.71 2.42 5.18
CA LYS A 83 -5.98 1.91 5.72
C LYS A 83 -6.96 1.53 4.61
N GLN A 84 -6.98 2.31 3.53
CA GLN A 84 -7.80 2.04 2.35
C GLN A 84 -7.40 0.72 1.67
N ASP A 85 -6.09 0.47 1.47
CA ASP A 85 -5.60 -0.78 0.89
C ASP A 85 -6.01 -1.99 1.75
N LEU A 86 -5.89 -1.88 3.07
CA LEU A 86 -6.30 -2.92 4.02
C LEU A 86 -7.80 -3.21 3.92
N ASP A 87 -8.64 -2.17 3.93
CA ASP A 87 -10.09 -2.30 3.83
C ASP A 87 -10.50 -2.91 2.48
N LEU A 88 -9.84 -2.57 1.37
CA LEU A 88 -10.11 -3.11 0.05
C LEU A 88 -9.69 -4.59 -0.08
N LEU A 89 -8.51 -4.96 0.40
CA LEU A 89 -8.06 -6.36 0.39
C LEU A 89 -8.94 -7.24 1.28
N HIS A 90 -9.28 -6.78 2.49
CA HIS A 90 -10.19 -7.48 3.38
C HIS A 90 -11.58 -7.67 2.74
N TRP A 91 -12.11 -6.60 2.13
CA TRP A 91 -13.40 -6.66 1.44
C TRP A 91 -13.38 -7.63 0.26
N TRP A 92 -12.34 -7.60 -0.57
CA TRP A 92 -12.18 -8.53 -1.68
C TRP A 92 -12.24 -9.99 -1.21
N VAL A 93 -11.48 -10.34 -0.17
CA VAL A 93 -11.50 -11.69 0.39
C VAL A 93 -12.87 -12.04 0.97
N SER A 94 -13.49 -11.11 1.71
CA SER A 94 -14.82 -11.33 2.34
C SER A 94 -15.95 -11.55 1.32
N THR A 95 -15.79 -10.98 0.11
CA THR A 95 -16.78 -11.14 -0.99
C THR A 95 -16.48 -12.32 -1.91
N GLY A 96 -15.53 -13.19 -1.52
CA GLY A 96 -15.24 -14.44 -2.22
C GLY A 96 -13.95 -14.46 -3.01
N ALA A 97 -13.11 -13.43 -2.91
CA ALA A 97 -11.82 -13.31 -3.60
C ALA A 97 -11.91 -13.56 -5.13
N ASP A 98 -12.97 -13.05 -5.75
CA ASP A 98 -13.22 -13.24 -7.17
C ASP A 98 -12.25 -12.42 -8.04
N PHE A 99 -11.77 -13.01 -9.12
CA PHE A 99 -10.80 -12.36 -10.03
C PHE A 99 -11.44 -11.73 -11.27
N THR A 100 -12.74 -11.95 -11.48
CA THR A 100 -13.44 -11.60 -12.73
C THR A 100 -14.63 -10.66 -12.53
N LYS A 101 -15.16 -10.58 -11.32
CA LYS A 101 -16.35 -9.77 -11.03
C LYS A 101 -16.05 -8.28 -11.09
N LYS A 102 -17.08 -7.53 -11.47
CA LYS A 102 -17.10 -6.08 -11.35
C LYS A 102 -17.50 -5.65 -9.94
N VAL A 103 -16.99 -4.49 -9.52
CA VAL A 103 -17.28 -3.89 -8.21
C VAL A 103 -18.79 -3.76 -7.95
N LYS A 104 -19.58 -3.44 -8.98
CA LYS A 104 -21.05 -3.30 -8.87
C LYS A 104 -21.78 -4.61 -8.58
N GLU A 105 -21.16 -5.75 -8.86
CA GLU A 105 -21.74 -7.08 -8.65
C GLU A 105 -21.49 -7.62 -7.24
N LEU A 106 -20.68 -6.90 -6.46
CA LEU A 106 -20.29 -7.29 -5.10
C LEU A 106 -21.06 -6.49 -4.05
N PRO A 107 -21.39 -7.09 -2.89
CA PRO A 107 -22.05 -6.39 -1.80
C PRO A 107 -21.16 -5.27 -1.26
N GLN A 108 -21.68 -4.03 -1.28
CA GLN A 108 -20.96 -2.84 -0.83
C GLN A 108 -21.50 -2.39 0.52
N THR A 109 -20.76 -2.64 1.58
CA THR A 109 -21.09 -2.15 2.93
C THR A 109 -20.81 -0.65 3.07
N ALA A 110 -21.40 0.00 4.09
CA ALA A 110 -21.12 1.40 4.41
C ALA A 110 -19.61 1.65 4.64
N LYS A 111 -18.89 0.66 5.14
CA LYS A 111 -17.44 0.74 5.42
C LYS A 111 -16.59 0.86 4.15
N ILE A 112 -16.96 0.12 3.08
CA ILE A 112 -16.13 0.08 1.86
C ILE A 112 -16.46 1.20 0.86
N LYS A 113 -17.68 1.75 0.90
CA LYS A 113 -18.13 2.79 -0.04
C LYS A 113 -17.19 4.00 -0.13
N PRO A 114 -16.67 4.57 0.99
CA PRO A 114 -15.74 5.70 0.93
C PRO A 114 -14.44 5.35 0.19
N ALA A 115 -13.89 4.15 0.43
CA ALA A 115 -12.67 3.67 -0.23
C ALA A 115 -12.89 3.51 -1.75
N LEU A 116 -14.03 2.93 -2.15
CA LEU A 116 -14.39 2.78 -3.56
C LEU A 116 -14.64 4.13 -4.25
N LEU A 117 -15.22 5.10 -3.54
CA LEU A 117 -15.44 6.45 -4.07
C LEU A 117 -14.12 7.19 -4.29
N ALA A 118 -13.20 7.11 -3.33
CA ALA A 118 -11.88 7.72 -3.44
C ALA A 118 -11.08 7.20 -4.67
N LEU A 119 -11.21 5.91 -5.00
CA LEU A 119 -10.63 5.35 -6.22
C LEU A 119 -11.23 5.91 -7.51
N GLN A 120 -12.50 6.32 -7.49
CA GLN A 120 -13.16 6.92 -8.67
C GLN A 120 -12.74 8.36 -8.90
N THR A 121 -12.59 9.13 -7.82
CA THR A 121 -12.29 10.56 -7.90
C THR A 121 -10.80 10.83 -8.12
N GLY A 122 -9.96 9.78 -8.06
CA GLY A 122 -8.50 9.93 -8.09
C GLY A 122 -7.96 10.64 -6.84
N GLU A 123 -8.82 10.89 -5.86
CA GLU A 123 -8.43 11.33 -4.53
C GLU A 123 -7.85 10.14 -3.76
N VAL A 124 -6.69 9.65 -4.21
CA VAL A 124 -5.81 8.92 -3.32
C VAL A 124 -5.43 9.94 -2.25
N LYS A 125 -6.11 9.90 -1.13
CA LYS A 125 -5.50 10.39 0.09
C LYS A 125 -4.34 9.44 0.35
N GLU A 126 -3.17 9.75 -0.23
CA GLU A 126 -1.94 9.39 0.43
C GLU A 126 -2.16 9.86 1.87
N GLU A 127 -2.34 8.93 2.79
CA GLU A 127 -1.93 9.15 4.14
C GLU A 127 -0.41 9.25 4.05
N THR A 128 0.08 10.34 3.49
CA THR A 128 1.39 10.85 3.80
C THR A 128 1.45 10.80 5.31
N LYS A 129 2.49 10.17 5.83
CA LYS A 129 2.85 10.16 7.26
C LYS A 129 2.91 11.60 7.79
N LEU A 130 1.76 12.25 7.91
CA LEU A 130 1.63 13.52 8.63
C LEU A 130 1.94 13.34 10.11
N SER A 131 1.97 12.08 10.60
CA SER A 131 2.32 11.77 12.00
C SER A 131 3.80 12.05 12.32
N ASP A 132 4.68 12.09 11.32
CA ASP A 132 6.11 12.36 11.53
C ASP A 132 6.47 13.84 11.32
N ILE A 133 5.52 14.68 10.89
CA ILE A 133 5.73 16.13 10.80
C ILE A 133 5.35 16.73 12.15
N PRO A 134 6.30 17.35 12.88
CA PRO A 134 5.98 18.02 14.12
C PRO A 134 4.88 19.07 13.90
N ALA A 135 3.93 19.16 14.83
CA ALA A 135 2.83 20.13 14.75
C ALA A 135 3.29 21.60 14.93
N GLN A 136 4.58 21.81 15.22
CA GLN A 136 5.14 23.14 15.40
C GLN A 136 5.34 23.83 14.04
N PRO A 137 4.89 25.06 13.86
CA PRO A 137 5.21 25.84 12.67
C PRO A 137 6.72 26.14 12.63
N VAL A 138 7.33 25.87 11.49
CA VAL A 138 8.75 26.21 11.24
C VAL A 138 8.84 27.34 10.24
N GLU A 139 9.87 28.17 10.41
CA GLU A 139 10.18 29.22 9.47
C GLU A 139 10.64 28.64 8.12
N LYS A 140 10.47 29.43 7.07
CA LYS A 140 10.92 29.02 5.73
C LYS A 140 12.45 28.93 5.73
N ALA A 141 12.97 27.83 5.20
CA ALA A 141 14.42 27.64 5.09
C ALA A 141 15.06 28.72 4.22
N ASP A 142 16.27 29.18 4.62
CA ASP A 142 17.04 30.16 3.87
C ASP A 142 17.33 29.64 2.45
N GLY A 143 16.98 30.44 1.45
CA GLY A 143 17.18 30.10 0.04
C GLY A 143 18.63 29.83 -0.34
N LYS A 144 19.60 30.51 0.32
CA LYS A 144 21.05 30.29 0.10
C LYS A 144 21.46 28.88 0.59
N ILE A 145 20.92 28.44 1.73
CA ILE A 145 21.20 27.11 2.27
C ILE A 145 20.60 26.04 1.36
N ILE A 146 19.37 26.25 0.89
CA ILE A 146 18.71 25.36 -0.07
C ILE A 146 19.56 25.20 -1.33
N GLN A 147 20.05 26.32 -1.89
CA GLN A 147 20.89 26.33 -3.08
C GLN A 147 22.20 25.58 -2.84
N GLN A 148 22.91 25.85 -1.74
CA GLN A 148 24.17 25.16 -1.39
C GLN A 148 24.01 23.66 -1.25
N LEU A 149 22.92 23.20 -0.66
CA LEU A 149 22.61 21.76 -0.53
C LEU A 149 22.31 21.12 -1.90
N THR A 150 21.56 21.82 -2.74
CA THR A 150 21.24 21.35 -4.10
C THR A 150 22.50 21.28 -4.98
N GLU A 151 23.41 22.27 -4.88
CA GLU A 151 24.71 22.27 -5.59
C GLU A 151 25.59 21.10 -5.15
N ARG A 152 25.43 20.61 -3.93
CA ARG A 152 26.12 19.40 -3.40
C ARG A 152 25.40 18.10 -3.74
N GLY A 153 24.39 18.12 -4.59
CA GLY A 153 23.67 16.93 -5.03
C GLY A 153 22.54 16.48 -4.09
N VAL A 154 22.20 17.25 -3.05
CA VAL A 154 21.08 16.92 -2.17
C VAL A 154 19.76 17.32 -2.83
N ALA A 155 18.88 16.36 -3.10
CA ALA A 155 17.53 16.66 -3.58
C ALA A 155 16.64 17.10 -2.41
N LEU A 156 16.13 18.34 -2.47
CA LEU A 156 15.22 18.91 -1.45
C LEU A 156 13.81 19.03 -2.02
N LEU A 157 12.84 18.39 -1.37
CA LEU A 157 11.44 18.40 -1.79
C LEU A 157 10.54 18.88 -0.64
N PRO A 158 9.53 19.72 -0.92
CA PRO A 158 8.54 20.09 0.10
C PRO A 158 7.79 18.83 0.59
N VAL A 159 7.66 18.70 1.91
CA VAL A 159 6.93 17.57 2.51
C VAL A 159 5.43 17.72 2.32
N ALA A 160 4.90 18.95 2.36
CA ALA A 160 3.50 19.23 2.04
C ALA A 160 3.32 20.70 1.60
N LYS A 161 2.20 20.99 0.89
CA LYS A 161 1.92 22.32 0.33
C LYS A 161 1.74 23.42 1.37
N ASN A 162 1.37 23.07 2.59
CA ASN A 162 0.94 24.02 3.64
C ASN A 162 1.94 24.11 4.81
N ASN A 163 3.15 23.62 4.65
CA ASN A 163 4.20 23.76 5.67
C ASN A 163 5.56 24.01 5.05
N ASN A 164 6.51 24.43 5.87
CA ASN A 164 7.88 24.75 5.45
C ASN A 164 8.88 23.59 5.66
N TYR A 165 8.40 22.39 5.97
CA TYR A 165 9.24 21.21 6.09
C TYR A 165 9.75 20.74 4.73
N LEU A 166 11.03 20.40 4.68
CA LEU A 166 11.69 19.86 3.49
C LEU A 166 12.18 18.44 3.77
N SER A 167 11.98 17.55 2.82
CA SER A 167 12.63 16.23 2.80
C SER A 167 13.95 16.35 2.04
N ALA A 168 15.04 15.89 2.64
CA ALA A 168 16.36 15.87 2.02
C ALA A 168 16.72 14.43 1.62
N ASN A 169 17.10 14.25 0.35
CA ASN A 169 17.58 12.98 -0.18
C ASN A 169 19.06 13.09 -0.54
N PHE A 170 19.90 12.30 0.11
CA PHE A 170 21.35 12.30 0.01
C PHE A 170 21.90 11.18 -0.91
N VAL A 171 21.07 10.48 -1.65
CA VAL A 171 21.46 9.30 -2.45
C VAL A 171 22.47 9.64 -3.57
N ALA A 172 22.59 10.89 -3.95
CA ALA A 172 23.49 11.36 -5.01
C ALA A 172 24.71 12.14 -4.48
N VAL A 173 25.00 12.08 -3.20
CA VAL A 173 26.16 12.76 -2.59
C VAL A 173 27.28 11.74 -2.44
N ASP A 174 28.40 11.94 -3.22
CA ASP A 174 29.66 11.21 -3.08
C ASP A 174 30.45 11.70 -1.85
#